data_83da6756a7ac35a8974e0f6134e28aea
#
_entry.id   83da6756a7ac35a8974e0f6134e28aea
#
_cell.length_a   1.000
_cell.length_b   1.000
_cell.length_c   1.000
_cell.angle_alpha   90.00
_cell.angle_beta   90.00
_cell.angle_gamma   90.00
#
_symmetry.space_group_name_H-M   'P 1'
#
loop_
_entity.id
_entity.type
_entity.pdbx_description
1 polymer ?
#
loop_
_entity_poly.entity_id
_entity_poly.type
_entity_poly.pdbx_seq_one_letter_code
_entity_poly.pdbx_strand_id
1 'polypeptide(L)'
;MMSTPMEKILLDLKARQQAGEHMPCPRCGKDTMKPALHTNALSRHTDLYVCDQCGMAEAMLDFMNNPLPLSCWAAMREPKPKSDLKTMSSDEAMELVRREHVPFLTELYERWRAAPPGTDFDLFRREAYRNCPGLTQIWEQPFQAKYSTADGHLLIQLSTGKQGTVVRGYIVKT
;
A
#
# COMPACT_ATOMS: atom_id res chain seq x y z
N MET A 1 -4.56 15.17 32.54
CA MET A 1 -3.41 14.91 31.63
C MET A 1 -3.93 14.82 30.21
N MET A 2 -3.35 15.53 29.29
CA MET A 2 -3.75 15.43 27.86
C MET A 2 -3.08 14.19 27.26
N SER A 3 -3.89 13.22 26.82
CA SER A 3 -3.38 12.05 26.11
C SER A 3 -2.66 12.47 24.84
N THR A 4 -1.53 11.86 24.56
CA THR A 4 -0.80 12.10 23.31
C THR A 4 -1.65 11.64 22.11
N PRO A 5 -1.45 12.18 20.90
CA PRO A 5 -2.16 11.72 19.70
C PRO A 5 -2.05 10.21 19.49
N MET A 6 -0.89 9.62 19.77
CA MET A 6 -0.64 8.18 19.69
C MET A 6 -1.49 7.39 20.69
N GLU A 7 -1.56 7.84 21.95
CA GLU A 7 -2.40 7.18 22.97
C GLU A 7 -3.87 7.18 22.58
N LYS A 8 -4.38 8.27 22.00
CA LYS A 8 -5.76 8.35 21.51
C LYS A 8 -6.04 7.30 20.42
N ILE A 9 -5.11 7.16 19.48
CA ILE A 9 -5.22 6.16 18.40
C ILE A 9 -5.22 4.74 18.99
N LEU A 10 -4.32 4.44 19.92
CA LEU A 10 -4.25 3.12 20.57
C LEU A 10 -5.52 2.79 21.35
N LEU A 11 -6.08 3.76 22.08
CA LEU A 11 -7.33 3.59 22.82
C LEU A 11 -8.53 3.37 21.89
N ASP A 12 -8.62 4.12 20.78
CA ASP A 12 -9.67 3.94 19.78
C ASP A 12 -9.59 2.55 19.14
N LEU A 13 -8.40 2.13 18.70
CA LEU A 13 -8.18 0.80 18.13
C LEU A 13 -8.56 -0.31 19.11
N LYS A 14 -8.20 -0.16 20.39
CA LYS A 14 -8.56 -1.12 21.43
C LYS A 14 -10.08 -1.22 21.60
N ALA A 15 -10.76 -0.09 21.68
CA ALA A 15 -12.22 -0.05 21.81
C ALA A 15 -12.91 -0.72 20.62
N ARG A 16 -12.44 -0.48 19.40
CA ARG A 16 -12.97 -1.08 18.18
C ARG A 16 -12.74 -2.60 18.14
N GLN A 17 -11.55 -3.06 18.54
CA GLN A 17 -11.25 -4.50 18.66
C GLN A 17 -12.17 -5.17 19.70
N GLN A 18 -12.38 -4.54 20.85
CA GLN A 18 -13.26 -5.05 21.90
C GLN A 18 -14.75 -5.07 21.48
N ALA A 19 -15.15 -4.13 20.62
CA ALA A 19 -16.48 -4.10 20.03
C ALA A 19 -16.69 -5.18 18.93
N GLY A 20 -15.65 -5.95 18.60
CA GLY A 20 -15.71 -6.97 17.54
C GLY A 20 -15.73 -6.42 16.13
N GLU A 21 -15.30 -5.17 15.95
CA GLU A 21 -15.21 -4.56 14.63
C GLU A 21 -14.11 -5.24 13.79
N HIS A 22 -14.47 -5.65 12.57
CA HIS A 22 -13.48 -6.15 11.62
C HIS A 22 -12.59 -5.00 11.14
N MET A 23 -11.28 -5.16 11.31
CA MET A 23 -10.31 -4.12 10.96
C MET A 23 -9.01 -4.73 10.44
N PRO A 24 -8.26 -3.99 9.61
CA PRO A 24 -6.91 -4.39 9.23
C PRO A 24 -5.99 -4.50 10.46
N CYS A 25 -4.95 -5.31 10.34
CA CYS A 25 -3.94 -5.43 11.40
C CYS A 25 -3.32 -4.06 11.72
N PRO A 26 -3.37 -3.58 12.98
CA PRO A 26 -2.85 -2.26 13.33
C PRO A 26 -1.36 -2.08 13.02
N ARG A 27 -0.58 -3.16 13.08
CA ARG A 27 0.87 -3.11 12.87
C ARG A 27 1.27 -3.06 11.40
N CYS A 28 0.70 -3.92 10.55
CA CYS A 28 1.08 -3.99 9.14
C CYS A 28 0.07 -3.38 8.16
N GLY A 29 -1.14 -3.06 8.61
CA GLY A 29 -2.20 -2.49 7.77
C GLY A 29 -2.86 -3.46 6.79
N LYS A 30 -2.50 -4.75 6.82
CA LYS A 30 -3.09 -5.78 5.94
C LYS A 30 -4.36 -6.35 6.56
N ASP A 31 -5.31 -6.74 5.72
CA ASP A 31 -6.52 -7.46 6.14
C ASP A 31 -6.20 -8.95 6.37
N THR A 32 -5.48 -9.21 7.45
CA THR A 32 -4.98 -10.54 7.84
C THR A 32 -5.39 -10.93 9.26
N MET A 33 -6.26 -10.12 9.88
CA MET A 33 -6.83 -10.43 11.19
C MET A 33 -7.88 -11.52 11.08
N LYS A 34 -7.85 -12.45 12.03
CA LYS A 34 -8.88 -13.49 12.15
C LYS A 34 -10.17 -12.90 12.75
N PRO A 35 -11.35 -13.42 12.36
CA PRO A 35 -12.64 -12.88 12.86
C PRO A 35 -12.77 -12.95 14.38
N ALA A 36 -12.31 -14.03 15.00
CA ALA A 36 -12.29 -14.15 16.46
C ALA A 36 -11.05 -13.45 17.02
N LEU A 37 -11.24 -12.30 17.64
CA LEU A 37 -10.16 -11.41 18.10
C LEU A 37 -9.08 -12.16 18.91
N HIS A 38 -9.49 -12.94 19.89
CA HIS A 38 -8.59 -13.66 20.80
C HIS A 38 -7.76 -14.78 20.15
N THR A 39 -8.05 -15.12 18.89
CA THR A 39 -7.25 -16.09 18.11
C THR A 39 -6.10 -15.43 17.35
N ASN A 40 -6.02 -14.11 17.38
CA ASN A 40 -4.90 -13.34 16.86
C ASN A 40 -3.81 -13.20 17.93
N ALA A 41 -2.62 -12.81 17.53
CA ALA A 41 -1.53 -12.55 18.46
C ALA A 41 -1.77 -11.28 19.26
N LEU A 42 -1.56 -11.31 20.58
CA LEU A 42 -1.51 -10.11 21.38
C LEU A 42 -0.13 -9.46 21.23
N SER A 43 -0.08 -8.18 20.93
CA SER A 43 1.18 -7.44 20.83
C SER A 43 1.94 -7.45 22.15
N ARG A 44 3.27 -7.51 22.07
CA ARG A 44 4.17 -7.41 23.24
C ARG A 44 4.41 -5.97 23.70
N HIS A 45 4.06 -5.00 22.85
CA HIS A 45 4.38 -3.58 23.07
C HIS A 45 3.15 -2.73 23.37
N THR A 46 1.96 -3.28 23.19
CA THR A 46 0.69 -2.59 23.46
C THR A 46 -0.43 -3.61 23.69
N ASP A 47 -1.49 -3.19 24.34
CA ASP A 47 -2.68 -4.02 24.62
C ASP A 47 -3.63 -4.06 23.42
N LEU A 48 -3.06 -4.44 22.25
CA LEU A 48 -3.79 -4.60 20.98
C LEU A 48 -3.46 -5.96 20.36
N TYR A 49 -4.45 -6.53 19.68
CA TYR A 49 -4.23 -7.71 18.86
C TYR A 49 -3.68 -7.31 17.49
N VAL A 50 -2.76 -8.11 17.00
CA VAL A 50 -2.13 -8.01 15.68
C VAL A 50 -2.24 -9.36 14.98
N CYS A 51 -2.06 -9.42 13.66
CA CYS A 51 -2.07 -10.70 12.96
C CYS A 51 -0.90 -11.59 13.42
N ASP A 52 -1.02 -12.90 13.25
CA ASP A 52 -0.03 -13.88 13.72
C ASP A 52 1.38 -13.61 13.17
N GLN A 53 1.49 -13.19 11.90
CA GLN A 53 2.77 -12.83 11.30
C GLN A 53 3.42 -11.64 12.01
N CYS A 54 2.62 -10.66 12.40
CA CYS A 54 3.11 -9.51 13.14
C CYS A 54 3.51 -9.88 14.56
N GLY A 55 2.76 -10.75 15.22
CA GLY A 55 3.12 -11.26 16.56
C GLY A 55 4.45 -12.04 16.54
N MET A 56 4.67 -12.86 15.52
CA MET A 56 5.93 -13.58 15.33
C MET A 56 7.08 -12.60 15.01
N ALA A 57 6.84 -11.61 14.16
CA ALA A 57 7.84 -10.60 13.83
C ALA A 57 8.25 -9.77 15.07
N GLU A 58 7.32 -9.45 15.97
CA GLU A 58 7.64 -8.80 17.23
C GLU A 58 8.57 -9.66 18.08
N ALA A 59 8.25 -10.95 18.23
CA ALA A 59 9.07 -11.87 19.01
C ALA A 59 10.50 -11.96 18.46
N MET A 60 10.67 -12.01 17.15
CA MET A 60 11.99 -12.07 16.51
C MET A 60 12.77 -10.76 16.67
N LEU A 61 12.11 -9.62 16.49
CA LEU A 61 12.74 -8.31 16.63
C LEU A 61 13.16 -8.06 18.10
N ASP A 62 12.33 -8.47 19.06
CA ASP A 62 12.66 -8.39 20.48
C ASP A 62 13.86 -9.27 20.82
N PHE A 63 13.91 -10.49 20.26
CA PHE A 63 15.07 -11.38 20.44
C PHE A 63 16.35 -10.77 19.89
N MET A 64 16.29 -10.00 18.80
CA MET A 64 17.42 -9.28 18.23
C MET A 64 17.72 -7.94 18.91
N ASN A 65 17.02 -7.59 19.99
CA ASN A 65 17.08 -6.29 20.68
C ASN A 65 16.85 -5.10 19.75
N ASN A 66 15.99 -5.27 18.76
CA ASN A 66 15.65 -4.24 17.79
C ASN A 66 14.12 -4.14 17.58
N PRO A 67 13.34 -3.80 18.63
CA PRO A 67 11.89 -3.71 18.54
C PRO A 67 11.46 -2.59 17.57
N LEU A 68 10.43 -2.84 16.78
CA LEU A 68 9.84 -1.82 15.94
C LEU A 68 9.03 -0.83 16.80
N PRO A 69 9.36 0.47 16.78
CA PRO A 69 8.60 1.47 17.53
C PRO A 69 7.12 1.52 17.12
N LEU A 70 6.22 1.78 18.07
CA LEU A 70 4.79 1.94 17.81
C LEU A 70 4.49 3.02 16.75
N SER A 71 5.30 4.07 16.71
CA SER A 71 5.19 5.14 15.69
C SER A 71 5.38 4.65 14.25
N CYS A 72 6.00 3.50 14.06
CA CYS A 72 6.21 2.88 12.75
C CYS A 72 5.04 1.96 12.32
N TRP A 73 4.07 1.73 13.19
CA TRP A 73 2.92 0.91 12.88
C TRP A 73 2.03 1.56 11.80
N ALA A 74 1.39 0.74 10.99
CA ALA A 74 0.50 1.22 9.92
C ALA A 74 -0.63 2.11 10.46
N ALA A 75 -1.17 1.77 11.64
CA ALA A 75 -2.23 2.55 12.28
C ALA A 75 -1.80 3.95 12.75
N MET A 76 -0.50 4.18 12.94
CA MET A 76 0.05 5.49 13.32
C MET A 76 0.34 6.38 12.12
N ARG A 77 0.31 5.80 10.92
CA ARG A 77 0.43 6.59 9.69
C ARG A 77 -0.90 7.32 9.48
N GLU A 78 -0.82 8.61 9.23
CA GLU A 78 -2.00 9.32 8.74
C GLU A 78 -2.56 8.56 7.54
N PRO A 79 -3.88 8.26 7.52
CA PRO A 79 -4.48 7.69 6.33
C PRO A 79 -4.21 8.69 5.21
N LYS A 80 -3.35 8.31 4.27
CA LYS A 80 -3.23 9.08 3.04
C LYS A 80 -4.65 9.18 2.49
N PRO A 81 -5.19 10.38 2.28
CA PRO A 81 -6.48 10.51 1.65
C PRO A 81 -6.40 9.66 0.38
N LYS A 82 -7.30 8.71 0.24
CA LYS A 82 -7.44 7.95 -1.01
C LYS A 82 -7.82 9.00 -2.04
N SER A 83 -6.82 9.47 -2.76
CA SER A 83 -7.03 10.42 -3.84
C SER A 83 -7.92 9.71 -4.84
N ASP A 84 -9.19 10.09 -4.86
CA ASP A 84 -10.13 9.49 -5.81
C ASP A 84 -9.86 10.10 -7.19
N LEU A 85 -9.02 9.42 -7.97
CA LEU A 85 -8.66 9.85 -9.32
C LEU A 85 -9.89 10.02 -10.22
N LYS A 86 -11.01 9.36 -9.89
CA LYS A 86 -12.27 9.50 -10.63
C LYS A 86 -12.93 10.88 -10.48
N THR A 87 -12.58 11.61 -9.42
CA THR A 87 -13.10 12.97 -9.19
C THR A 87 -12.13 14.07 -9.63
N MET A 88 -10.91 13.69 -10.02
CA MET A 88 -9.88 14.61 -10.48
C MET A 88 -9.94 14.79 -12.00
N SER A 89 -9.59 15.97 -12.48
CA SER A 89 -9.30 16.19 -13.90
C SER A 89 -8.11 15.32 -14.33
N SER A 90 -8.00 15.05 -15.63
CA SER A 90 -6.89 14.25 -16.16
C SER A 90 -5.53 14.88 -15.88
N ASP A 91 -5.42 16.21 -15.86
CA ASP A 91 -4.18 16.92 -15.58
C ASP A 91 -3.77 16.81 -14.10
N GLU A 92 -4.71 16.96 -13.16
CA GLU A 92 -4.48 16.77 -11.73
C GLU A 92 -4.10 15.32 -11.41
N ALA A 93 -4.80 14.37 -12.03
CA ALA A 93 -4.51 12.95 -11.88
C ALA A 93 -3.13 12.60 -12.46
N MET A 94 -2.73 13.20 -13.60
CA MET A 94 -1.41 13.03 -14.20
C MET A 94 -0.30 13.47 -13.26
N GLU A 95 -0.46 14.65 -12.65
CA GLU A 95 0.52 15.19 -11.70
C GLU A 95 0.66 14.31 -10.47
N LEU A 96 -0.47 13.88 -9.88
CA LEU A 96 -0.47 12.98 -8.73
C LEU A 96 0.20 11.64 -9.06
N VAL A 97 -0.17 11.02 -10.18
CA VAL A 97 0.38 9.72 -10.60
C VAL A 97 1.87 9.83 -10.90
N ARG A 98 2.32 10.89 -11.56
CA ARG A 98 3.75 11.14 -11.82
C ARG A 98 4.55 11.26 -10.53
N ARG A 99 4.02 11.97 -9.55
CA ARG A 99 4.70 12.22 -8.29
C ARG A 99 4.75 10.98 -7.39
N GLU A 100 3.64 10.24 -7.29
CA GLU A 100 3.49 9.18 -6.29
C GLU A 100 3.60 7.77 -6.89
N HIS A 101 3.00 7.51 -8.06
CA HIS A 101 2.92 6.16 -8.61
C HIS A 101 4.05 5.83 -9.59
N VAL A 102 4.50 6.79 -10.38
CA VAL A 102 5.54 6.55 -11.39
C VAL A 102 6.84 6.04 -10.80
N PRO A 103 7.36 6.56 -9.67
CA PRO A 103 8.56 6.00 -9.06
C PRO A 103 8.39 4.52 -8.68
N PHE A 104 7.25 4.16 -8.11
CA PHE A 104 6.94 2.77 -7.77
C PHE A 104 6.78 1.88 -9.01
N LEU A 105 6.05 2.33 -10.03
CA LEU A 105 5.85 1.57 -11.27
C LEU A 105 7.16 1.39 -12.04
N THR A 106 8.06 2.35 -11.98
CA THR A 106 9.40 2.26 -12.59
C THR A 106 10.23 1.18 -11.91
N GLU A 107 10.25 1.16 -10.59
CA GLU A 107 10.93 0.10 -9.82
C GLU A 107 10.32 -1.27 -10.12
N LEU A 108 8.99 -1.36 -10.15
CA LEU A 108 8.27 -2.59 -10.46
C LEU A 108 8.62 -3.11 -11.86
N TYR A 109 8.70 -2.22 -12.84
CA TYR A 109 9.07 -2.55 -14.21
C TYR A 109 10.51 -3.06 -14.31
N GLU A 110 11.47 -2.43 -13.64
CA GLU A 110 12.86 -2.88 -13.60
C GLU A 110 12.98 -4.26 -12.94
N ARG A 111 12.26 -4.50 -11.86
CA ARG A 111 12.21 -5.83 -11.21
C ARG A 111 11.58 -6.88 -12.13
N TRP A 112 10.51 -6.53 -12.84
CA TRP A 112 9.90 -7.43 -13.83
C TRP A 112 10.87 -7.80 -14.95
N ARG A 113 11.58 -6.83 -15.49
CA ARG A 113 12.58 -7.06 -16.55
C ARG A 113 13.75 -7.93 -16.10
N ALA A 114 14.16 -7.81 -14.86
CA ALA A 114 15.23 -8.60 -14.27
C ALA A 114 14.76 -9.98 -13.76
N ALA A 115 13.46 -10.24 -13.76
CA ALA A 115 12.90 -11.49 -13.27
C ALA A 115 13.30 -12.68 -14.17
N PRO A 116 13.46 -13.90 -13.59
CA PRO A 116 13.76 -15.10 -14.37
C PRO A 116 12.66 -15.39 -15.41
N PRO A 117 13.01 -15.99 -16.55
CA PRO A 117 12.02 -16.47 -17.54
C PRO A 117 10.99 -17.38 -16.87
N GLY A 118 9.70 -17.18 -17.21
CA GLY A 118 8.61 -17.97 -16.62
C GLY A 118 8.05 -17.40 -15.31
N THR A 119 8.56 -16.27 -14.84
CA THR A 119 7.96 -15.55 -13.70
C THR A 119 6.55 -15.07 -14.06
N ASP A 120 5.59 -15.31 -13.17
CA ASP A 120 4.20 -14.90 -13.38
C ASP A 120 4.04 -13.38 -13.21
N PHE A 121 3.61 -12.70 -14.28
CA PHE A 121 3.35 -11.27 -14.25
C PHE A 121 2.23 -10.87 -13.27
N ASP A 122 1.32 -11.77 -12.97
CA ASP A 122 0.23 -11.50 -12.02
C ASP A 122 0.72 -11.16 -10.61
N LEU A 123 1.90 -11.61 -10.23
CA LEU A 123 2.52 -11.20 -8.96
C LEU A 123 2.79 -9.69 -8.94
N PHE A 124 3.38 -9.17 -10.01
CA PHE A 124 3.65 -7.74 -10.18
C PHE A 124 2.37 -6.93 -10.37
N ARG A 125 1.40 -7.48 -11.09
CA ARG A 125 0.07 -6.87 -11.27
C ARG A 125 -0.64 -6.65 -9.94
N ARG A 126 -0.68 -7.64 -9.07
CA ARG A 126 -1.29 -7.54 -7.74
C ARG A 126 -0.59 -6.50 -6.86
N GLU A 127 0.73 -6.44 -6.94
CA GLU A 127 1.53 -5.45 -6.22
C GLU A 127 1.23 -4.03 -6.72
N ALA A 128 1.10 -3.84 -8.04
CA ALA A 128 0.72 -2.56 -8.63
C ALA A 128 -0.65 -2.09 -8.17
N TYR A 129 -1.66 -2.94 -8.18
CA TYR A 129 -3.01 -2.59 -7.69
C TYR A 129 -3.02 -2.22 -6.21
N ARG A 130 -2.19 -2.86 -5.41
CA ARG A 130 -2.08 -2.58 -3.98
C ARG A 130 -1.45 -1.22 -3.70
N ASN A 131 -0.44 -0.84 -4.46
CA ASN A 131 0.37 0.35 -4.19
C ASN A 131 -0.02 1.58 -5.02
N CYS A 132 -0.84 1.40 -6.05
CA CYS A 132 -1.31 2.48 -6.92
C CYS A 132 -2.83 2.62 -6.84
N PRO A 133 -3.39 3.29 -5.83
CA PRO A 133 -4.83 3.52 -5.73
C PRO A 133 -5.37 4.21 -6.99
N GLY A 134 -6.49 3.72 -7.50
CA GLY A 134 -7.10 4.24 -8.73
C GLY A 134 -6.61 3.59 -10.02
N LEU A 135 -5.59 2.72 -9.95
CA LEU A 135 -5.16 1.91 -11.09
C LEU A 135 -6.30 0.96 -11.50
N THR A 136 -6.70 1.02 -12.76
CA THR A 136 -7.79 0.21 -13.31
C THR A 136 -7.32 -0.97 -14.12
N GLN A 137 -6.16 -0.82 -14.78
CA GLN A 137 -5.62 -1.87 -15.65
C GLN A 137 -4.09 -1.72 -15.79
N ILE A 138 -3.40 -2.84 -15.90
CA ILE A 138 -1.96 -2.89 -16.16
C ILE A 138 -1.66 -4.01 -17.17
N TRP A 139 -0.83 -3.73 -18.15
CA TRP A 139 -0.40 -4.65 -19.20
C TRP A 139 1.10 -4.92 -19.09
N GLU A 140 1.46 -6.13 -19.47
CA GLU A 140 2.84 -6.60 -19.49
C GLU A 140 3.62 -6.07 -20.71
N GLN A 141 3.00 -6.14 -21.89
CA GLN A 141 3.65 -5.77 -23.16
C GLN A 141 2.67 -4.98 -24.05
N PRO A 142 2.89 -3.66 -24.23
CA PRO A 142 3.89 -2.84 -23.52
C PRO A 142 3.55 -2.71 -22.04
N PHE A 143 4.54 -2.48 -21.19
CA PHE A 143 4.27 -2.23 -19.77
C PHE A 143 3.56 -0.90 -19.63
N GLN A 144 2.29 -0.95 -19.32
CA GLN A 144 1.39 0.21 -19.33
C GLN A 144 0.40 0.12 -18.18
N ALA A 145 0.17 1.24 -17.52
CA ALA A 145 -0.80 1.39 -16.44
C ALA A 145 -1.90 2.36 -16.86
N LYS A 146 -3.15 2.00 -16.62
CA LYS A 146 -4.33 2.81 -16.92
C LYS A 146 -5.03 3.25 -15.65
N TYR A 147 -5.39 4.51 -15.61
CA TYR A 147 -6.20 5.14 -14.55
C TYR A 147 -7.45 5.75 -15.17
N SER A 148 -8.58 5.68 -14.47
CA SER A 148 -9.80 6.41 -14.86
C SER A 148 -9.86 7.74 -14.11
N THR A 149 -10.17 8.81 -14.83
CA THR A 149 -10.31 10.17 -14.32
C THR A 149 -11.72 10.71 -14.61
N ALA A 150 -12.05 11.88 -14.10
CA ALA A 150 -13.36 12.49 -14.32
C ALA A 150 -13.64 12.80 -15.80
N ASP A 151 -12.62 13.13 -16.58
CA ASP A 151 -12.69 13.57 -17.97
C ASP A 151 -12.05 12.62 -18.98
N GLY A 152 -11.74 11.35 -18.55
CA GLY A 152 -11.19 10.35 -19.47
C GLY A 152 -10.31 9.31 -18.79
N HIS A 153 -9.26 8.94 -19.50
CA HIS A 153 -8.29 7.97 -19.06
C HIS A 153 -6.87 8.52 -19.11
N LEU A 154 -6.08 8.18 -18.10
CA LEU A 154 -4.65 8.43 -18.09
C LEU A 154 -3.91 7.11 -18.34
N LEU A 155 -3.01 7.12 -19.30
CA LEU A 155 -2.14 5.98 -19.61
C LEU A 155 -0.70 6.34 -19.33
N ILE A 156 -0.03 5.53 -18.51
CA ILE A 156 1.40 5.63 -18.22
C ILE A 156 2.08 4.43 -18.86
N GLN A 157 3.00 4.70 -19.76
CA GLN A 157 3.80 3.67 -20.43
C GLN A 157 5.26 3.77 -20.00
N LEU A 158 5.84 2.63 -19.64
CA LEU A 158 7.25 2.50 -19.35
C LEU A 158 7.93 1.70 -20.45
N SER A 159 9.10 2.18 -20.88
CA SER A 159 9.92 1.49 -21.87
C SER A 159 11.39 1.68 -21.55
N THR A 160 12.22 0.71 -21.93
CA THR A 160 13.67 0.82 -21.77
C THR A 160 14.26 1.54 -22.97
N GLY A 161 14.94 2.64 -22.71
CA GLY A 161 15.78 3.32 -23.68
C GLY A 161 17.27 3.02 -23.45
N LYS A 162 18.13 3.53 -24.33
CA LYS A 162 19.59 3.41 -24.19
C LYS A 162 20.15 4.05 -22.90
N GLN A 163 19.41 4.97 -22.31
CA GLN A 163 19.81 5.72 -21.11
C GLN A 163 18.98 5.35 -19.87
N GLY A 164 18.25 4.23 -19.89
CA GLY A 164 17.42 3.77 -18.78
C GLY A 164 15.93 3.71 -19.11
N THR A 165 15.08 3.69 -18.06
CA THR A 165 13.64 3.61 -18.21
C THR A 165 13.05 4.95 -18.61
N VAL A 166 12.30 4.95 -19.71
CA VAL A 166 11.55 6.12 -20.20
C VAL A 166 10.10 6.01 -19.78
N VAL A 167 9.59 7.07 -19.17
CA VAL A 167 8.19 7.18 -18.75
C VAL A 167 7.47 8.12 -19.71
N ARG A 168 6.36 7.63 -20.28
CA ARG A 168 5.44 8.43 -21.09
C ARG A 168 4.05 8.39 -20.50
N GLY A 169 3.42 9.56 -20.37
CA GLY A 169 2.03 9.67 -19.94
C GLY A 169 1.18 10.24 -21.06
N TYR A 170 -0.01 9.67 -21.24
CA TYR A 170 -0.99 10.08 -22.24
C TYR A 170 -2.35 10.30 -21.57
N ILE A 171 -3.02 11.38 -21.98
CA ILE A 171 -4.41 11.62 -21.63
C ILE A 171 -5.28 11.21 -22.81
N VAL A 172 -6.18 10.26 -22.57
CA VAL A 172 -7.19 9.86 -23.56
C VAL A 172 -8.51 10.46 -23.10
N LYS A 173 -8.99 11.46 -23.82
CA LYS A 173 -10.32 12.03 -23.57
C LYS A 173 -11.37 11.12 -24.19
N THR A 174 -12.41 10.83 -23.43
CA THR A 174 -13.61 10.10 -23.90
C THR A 174 -14.55 11.03 -24.63
#